data_badc747fc106dc37ece1e6bb705ee885
#
_entry.id   badc747fc106dc37ece1e6bb705ee885
#
_cell.length_a   1.000
_cell.length_b   1.000
_cell.length_c   1.000
_cell.angle_alpha   90.00
_cell.angle_beta   90.00
_cell.angle_gamma   90.00
#
_symmetry.space_group_name_H-M   'P 1'
#
loop_
_entity.id
_entity.type
_entity.pdbx_description
1 polymer ?
#
loop_
_entity_poly.entity_id
_entity_poly.type
_entity_poly.pdbx_seq_one_letter_code
_entity_poly.pdbx_strand_id
1 'polypeptide(L)'
;MAISESTVDPAEVEPFVRGLTYEEMTVGQVFRTARRTVTETDLVNFITWGGFTEPLFWDASHAAEGGYTGRLVPGGLTYCLAEGLVLQTNVLHGTGLAFLHMELTVHGPVYVGDTVHAVVETTDCRPSSKPGRGVVTSRITVRNQRDENVLVYTPVRLIRGRDYEAPAS
;
A
#
# COMPACT_ATOMS: atom_id res chain seq x y z
N MET A 1 -20.74 -11.23 -36.90
CA MET A 1 -19.28 -11.43 -37.02
C MET A 1 -18.88 -12.36 -35.88
N ALA A 2 -18.59 -13.61 -36.14
CA ALA A 2 -18.17 -14.57 -35.10
C ALA A 2 -16.78 -14.18 -34.64
N ILE A 3 -16.62 -13.99 -33.31
CA ILE A 3 -15.30 -13.82 -32.68
C ILE A 3 -14.61 -15.17 -32.80
N SER A 4 -13.47 -15.23 -33.52
CA SER A 4 -12.63 -16.42 -33.56
C SER A 4 -12.15 -16.73 -32.15
N GLU A 5 -12.34 -17.94 -31.67
CA GLU A 5 -11.77 -18.40 -30.41
C GLU A 5 -10.23 -18.29 -30.49
N SER A 6 -9.63 -17.77 -29.42
CA SER A 6 -8.16 -17.71 -29.31
C SER A 6 -7.59 -19.12 -29.28
N THR A 7 -6.60 -19.40 -30.11
CA THR A 7 -5.87 -20.67 -30.11
C THR A 7 -4.71 -20.71 -29.12
N VAL A 8 -4.52 -19.63 -28.36
CA VAL A 8 -3.44 -19.50 -27.37
C VAL A 8 -3.87 -20.14 -26.06
N ASP A 9 -3.08 -21.08 -25.54
CA ASP A 9 -3.28 -21.63 -24.20
C ASP A 9 -2.97 -20.53 -23.17
N PRO A 10 -3.95 -20.12 -22.33
CA PRO A 10 -3.73 -19.12 -21.30
C PRO A 10 -2.60 -19.47 -20.31
N ALA A 11 -2.29 -20.76 -20.12
CA ALA A 11 -1.22 -21.20 -19.22
C ALA A 11 0.19 -20.95 -19.80
N GLU A 12 0.30 -20.74 -21.11
CA GLU A 12 1.57 -20.44 -21.82
C GLU A 12 1.81 -18.93 -21.98
N VAL A 13 0.84 -18.09 -21.56
CA VAL A 13 0.96 -16.63 -21.69
C VAL A 13 1.52 -16.03 -20.42
N GLU A 14 2.71 -15.45 -20.54
CA GLU A 14 3.31 -14.70 -19.45
C GLU A 14 2.46 -13.45 -19.09
N PRO A 15 2.32 -13.09 -17.82
CA PRO A 15 1.60 -11.89 -17.44
C PRO A 15 2.31 -10.64 -17.98
N PHE A 16 1.54 -9.68 -18.50
CA PHE A 16 2.07 -8.43 -19.06
C PHE A 16 2.92 -7.63 -18.05
N VAL A 17 2.63 -7.77 -16.76
CA VAL A 17 3.37 -7.12 -15.67
C VAL A 17 3.67 -8.17 -14.60
N ARG A 18 4.93 -8.23 -14.16
CA ARG A 18 5.34 -8.93 -12.95
C ARG A 18 5.96 -7.95 -11.96
N GLY A 19 5.87 -8.25 -10.68
CA GLY A 19 6.58 -7.53 -9.63
C GLY A 19 8.09 -7.81 -9.65
N LEU A 20 8.82 -7.05 -8.86
CA LEU A 20 10.26 -7.26 -8.66
C LEU A 20 10.49 -8.44 -7.73
N THR A 21 11.51 -9.25 -8.03
CA THR A 21 12.07 -10.19 -7.06
C THR A 21 12.90 -9.44 -6.02
N TYR A 22 13.19 -10.06 -4.87
CA TYR A 22 13.95 -9.35 -3.83
C TYR A 22 15.37 -8.96 -4.31
N GLU A 23 15.99 -9.72 -5.21
CA GLU A 23 17.30 -9.40 -5.79
C GLU A 23 17.28 -8.18 -6.72
N GLU A 24 16.09 -7.81 -7.21
CA GLU A 24 15.88 -6.63 -8.06
C GLU A 24 15.55 -5.38 -7.23
N MET A 25 15.25 -5.55 -5.94
CA MET A 25 14.97 -4.45 -5.01
C MET A 25 16.27 -3.96 -4.38
N THR A 26 16.76 -2.80 -4.83
CA THR A 26 18.04 -2.25 -4.37
C THR A 26 17.83 -1.30 -3.19
N VAL A 27 18.65 -1.45 -2.14
CA VAL A 27 18.67 -0.50 -1.00
C VAL A 27 19.00 0.90 -1.53
N GLY A 28 18.24 1.89 -1.09
CA GLY A 28 18.30 3.27 -1.58
C GLY A 28 17.46 3.53 -2.84
N GLN A 29 16.83 2.52 -3.42
CA GLN A 29 15.87 2.74 -4.51
C GLN A 29 14.66 3.51 -3.99
N VAL A 30 14.29 4.60 -4.69
CA VAL A 30 13.16 5.46 -4.34
C VAL A 30 12.21 5.60 -5.52
N PHE A 31 10.92 5.50 -5.26
CA PHE A 31 9.88 5.82 -6.25
C PHE A 31 8.66 6.46 -5.59
N ARG A 32 7.79 7.05 -6.39
CA ARG A 32 6.54 7.69 -5.95
C ARG A 32 5.36 7.02 -6.63
N THR A 33 4.27 6.85 -5.86
CA THR A 33 3.00 6.35 -6.37
C THR A 33 2.22 7.41 -7.15
N ALA A 34 1.13 7.00 -7.80
CA ALA A 34 0.08 7.90 -8.23
C ALA A 34 -0.51 8.67 -7.03
N ARG A 35 -1.29 9.72 -7.32
CA ARG A 35 -2.04 10.50 -6.32
C ARG A 35 -3.47 10.00 -6.24
N ARG A 36 -4.07 10.07 -5.06
CA ARG A 36 -5.48 9.76 -4.84
C ARG A 36 -6.12 10.76 -3.88
N THR A 37 -7.28 11.28 -4.25
CA THR A 37 -8.11 12.10 -3.35
C THR A 37 -8.95 11.18 -2.47
N VAL A 38 -8.96 11.46 -1.17
CA VAL A 38 -9.80 10.78 -0.19
C VAL A 38 -11.23 11.33 -0.31
N THR A 39 -12.19 10.45 -0.51
CA THR A 39 -13.60 10.83 -0.66
C THR A 39 -14.41 10.55 0.61
N GLU A 40 -15.59 11.20 0.75
CA GLU A 40 -16.53 10.87 1.83
C GLU A 40 -16.97 9.40 1.76
N THR A 41 -17.10 8.84 0.55
CA THR A 41 -17.42 7.42 0.35
C THR A 41 -16.34 6.50 0.93
N ASP A 42 -15.05 6.84 0.75
CA ASP A 42 -13.95 6.08 1.35
C ASP A 42 -14.07 6.05 2.88
N LEU A 43 -14.31 7.21 3.48
CA LEU A 43 -14.47 7.36 4.92
C LEU A 43 -15.66 6.55 5.44
N VAL A 44 -16.85 6.77 4.88
CA VAL A 44 -18.09 6.10 5.33
C VAL A 44 -17.98 4.59 5.22
N ASN A 45 -17.47 4.08 4.09
CA ASN A 45 -17.28 2.64 3.92
C ASN A 45 -16.31 2.06 4.96
N PHE A 46 -15.18 2.73 5.21
CA PHE A 46 -14.18 2.25 6.15
C PHE A 46 -14.70 2.24 7.59
N ILE A 47 -15.30 3.34 8.07
CA ILE A 47 -15.80 3.44 9.44
C ILE A 47 -16.96 2.48 9.70
N THR A 48 -17.85 2.29 8.71
CA THR A 48 -19.00 1.37 8.81
C THR A 48 -18.53 -0.08 8.83
N TRP A 49 -17.69 -0.47 7.88
CA TRP A 49 -17.16 -1.82 7.77
C TRP A 49 -16.28 -2.20 8.97
N GLY A 50 -15.42 -1.28 9.39
CA GLY A 50 -14.48 -1.50 10.50
C GLY A 50 -15.06 -1.29 11.87
N GLY A 51 -16.31 -0.82 12.00
CA GLY A 51 -16.94 -0.54 13.29
C GLY A 51 -16.29 0.62 14.06
N PHE A 52 -15.76 1.62 13.37
CA PHE A 52 -15.13 2.80 13.97
C PHE A 52 -16.23 3.73 14.50
N THR A 53 -16.76 3.46 15.68
CA THR A 53 -17.88 4.18 16.30
C THR A 53 -17.47 5.39 17.13
N GLU A 54 -16.20 5.77 17.11
CA GLU A 54 -15.70 6.96 17.82
C GLU A 54 -16.33 8.22 17.22
N PRO A 55 -16.98 9.10 18.04
CA PRO A 55 -17.60 10.34 17.56
C PRO A 55 -16.71 11.19 16.68
N LEU A 56 -15.41 11.17 16.92
CA LEU A 56 -14.39 11.87 16.11
C LEU A 56 -14.53 11.61 14.59
N PHE A 57 -15.01 10.43 14.19
CA PHE A 57 -15.14 10.05 12.78
C PHE A 57 -16.59 10.13 12.26
N TRP A 58 -17.58 10.12 13.17
CA TRP A 58 -19.00 10.14 12.81
C TRP A 58 -19.61 11.53 12.86
N ASP A 59 -19.20 12.33 13.85
CA ASP A 59 -19.78 13.63 14.18
C ASP A 59 -18.80 14.75 13.83
N ALA A 60 -19.14 15.50 12.77
CA ALA A 60 -18.30 16.61 12.32
C ALA A 60 -18.23 17.75 13.34
N SER A 61 -19.29 17.95 14.19
CA SER A 61 -19.27 18.96 15.24
C SER A 61 -18.31 18.58 16.37
N HIS A 62 -18.29 17.29 16.77
CA HIS A 62 -17.35 16.77 17.74
C HIS A 62 -15.88 16.89 17.26
N ALA A 63 -15.63 16.61 15.99
CA ALA A 63 -14.29 16.81 15.41
C ALA A 63 -13.86 18.28 15.46
N ALA A 64 -14.77 19.23 15.20
CA ALA A 64 -14.50 20.66 15.26
C ALA A 64 -14.20 21.13 16.70
N GLU A 65 -14.90 20.62 17.70
CA GLU A 65 -14.60 20.87 19.13
C GLU A 65 -13.20 20.40 19.50
N GLY A 66 -12.73 19.30 18.91
CA GLY A 66 -11.37 18.79 19.03
C GLY A 66 -10.31 19.57 18.25
N GLY A 67 -10.70 20.66 17.56
CA GLY A 67 -9.79 21.53 16.79
C GLY A 67 -9.51 21.06 15.38
N TYR A 68 -10.20 20.05 14.86
CA TYR A 68 -10.09 19.60 13.48
C TYR A 68 -10.97 20.46 12.55
N THR A 69 -10.45 20.77 11.37
CA THR A 69 -11.06 21.73 10.44
C THR A 69 -11.97 21.08 9.39
N GLY A 70 -12.12 19.76 9.43
CA GLY A 70 -12.92 19.03 8.44
C GLY A 70 -13.24 17.60 8.88
N ARG A 71 -13.82 16.80 7.95
CA ARG A 71 -14.11 15.39 8.16
C ARG A 71 -12.81 14.60 8.27
N LEU A 72 -12.47 14.25 9.52
CA LEU A 72 -11.21 13.56 9.83
C LEU A 72 -11.22 12.13 9.31
N VAL A 73 -10.11 11.75 8.71
CA VAL A 73 -9.86 10.40 8.17
C VAL A 73 -9.06 9.61 9.20
N PRO A 74 -9.51 8.39 9.60
CA PRO A 74 -8.73 7.51 10.46
C PRO A 74 -7.34 7.22 9.89
N GLY A 75 -6.32 7.19 10.75
CA GLY A 75 -4.96 6.84 10.32
C GLY A 75 -4.88 5.47 9.64
N GLY A 76 -5.72 4.51 10.09
CA GLY A 76 -5.86 3.20 9.44
C GLY A 76 -6.36 3.28 8.00
N LEU A 77 -7.34 4.17 7.70
CA LEU A 77 -7.79 4.39 6.33
C LEU A 77 -6.68 5.05 5.48
N THR A 78 -5.99 6.05 6.03
CA THR A 78 -4.86 6.70 5.34
C THR A 78 -3.78 5.67 4.98
N TYR A 79 -3.45 4.76 5.90
CA TYR A 79 -2.54 3.64 5.65
C TYR A 79 -3.07 2.72 4.53
N CYS A 80 -4.32 2.27 4.60
CA CYS A 80 -4.89 1.37 3.59
C CYS A 80 -4.88 1.99 2.19
N LEU A 81 -5.19 3.28 2.07
CA LEU A 81 -5.14 4.00 0.80
C LEU A 81 -3.72 4.10 0.25
N ALA A 82 -2.75 4.42 1.12
CA ALA A 82 -1.34 4.52 0.74
C ALA A 82 -0.78 3.16 0.31
N GLU A 83 -1.06 2.09 1.07
CA GLU A 83 -0.65 0.73 0.72
C GLU A 83 -1.30 0.29 -0.60
N GLY A 84 -2.58 0.59 -0.82
CA GLY A 84 -3.25 0.35 -2.09
C GLY A 84 -2.56 1.06 -3.26
N LEU A 85 -2.09 2.30 -3.08
CA LEU A 85 -1.32 3.03 -4.08
C LEU A 85 0.04 2.37 -4.37
N VAL A 86 0.71 1.82 -3.34
CA VAL A 86 1.95 1.05 -3.52
C VAL A 86 1.68 -0.21 -4.33
N LEU A 87 0.62 -0.97 -4.00
CA LEU A 87 0.26 -2.18 -4.74
C LEU A 87 -0.10 -1.89 -6.21
N GLN A 88 -0.75 -0.75 -6.49
CA GLN A 88 -1.07 -0.32 -7.86
C GLN A 88 0.17 -0.02 -8.72
N THR A 89 1.35 0.16 -8.13
CA THR A 89 2.60 0.26 -8.90
C THR A 89 3.03 -1.09 -9.50
N ASN A 90 2.39 -2.17 -9.10
CA ASN A 90 2.71 -3.55 -9.42
C ASN A 90 4.10 -4.02 -8.95
N VAL A 91 4.80 -3.24 -8.14
CA VAL A 91 6.15 -3.58 -7.63
C VAL A 91 6.19 -4.92 -6.90
N LEU A 92 5.06 -5.36 -6.33
CA LEU A 92 4.90 -6.64 -5.61
C LEU A 92 4.02 -7.65 -6.36
N HIS A 93 3.62 -7.36 -7.62
CA HIS A 93 2.64 -8.19 -8.32
C HIS A 93 3.18 -9.60 -8.56
N GLY A 94 2.54 -10.59 -7.93
CA GLY A 94 2.93 -12.00 -8.01
C GLY A 94 4.23 -12.36 -7.28
N THR A 95 4.95 -11.41 -6.67
CA THR A 95 6.20 -11.65 -5.95
C THR A 95 6.09 -11.49 -4.44
N GLY A 96 5.10 -10.74 -3.93
CA GLY A 96 4.81 -10.66 -2.51
C GLY A 96 4.33 -11.99 -1.94
N LEU A 97 4.98 -12.47 -0.86
CA LEU A 97 4.63 -13.74 -0.21
C LEU A 97 3.95 -13.53 1.15
N ALA A 98 4.45 -12.57 1.94
CA ALA A 98 3.90 -12.28 3.26
C ALA A 98 4.23 -10.86 3.71
N PHE A 99 3.35 -10.30 4.50
CA PHE A 99 3.57 -9.10 5.29
C PHE A 99 3.96 -9.55 6.70
N LEU A 100 5.19 -9.23 7.13
CA LEU A 100 5.77 -9.81 8.35
C LEU A 100 5.65 -8.88 9.55
N HIS A 101 5.87 -7.58 9.35
CA HIS A 101 5.89 -6.59 10.40
C HIS A 101 5.67 -5.20 9.83
N MET A 102 5.24 -4.27 10.67
CA MET A 102 5.14 -2.85 10.33
C MET A 102 5.24 -2.01 11.59
N GLU A 103 5.99 -0.93 11.51
CA GLU A 103 5.85 0.22 12.41
C GLU A 103 5.13 1.33 11.66
N LEU A 104 4.24 2.05 12.36
CA LEU A 104 3.47 3.12 11.76
C LEU A 104 3.40 4.32 12.71
N THR A 105 3.67 5.52 12.18
CA THR A 105 3.56 6.78 12.89
C THR A 105 2.69 7.75 12.10
N VAL A 106 1.66 8.31 12.75
CA VAL A 106 0.84 9.39 12.21
C VAL A 106 1.49 10.72 12.58
N HIS A 107 1.77 11.56 11.59
CA HIS A 107 2.42 12.87 11.76
C HIS A 107 1.44 14.04 11.69
N GLY A 108 0.30 13.87 11.03
CA GLY A 108 -0.71 14.91 10.91
C GLY A 108 -2.05 14.38 10.44
N PRO A 109 -3.11 15.18 10.58
CA PRO A 109 -4.44 14.80 10.15
C PRO A 109 -4.55 14.75 8.63
N VAL A 110 -5.38 13.83 8.16
CA VAL A 110 -5.88 13.77 6.78
C VAL A 110 -7.37 14.00 6.82
N TYR A 111 -7.89 14.76 5.88
CA TYR A 111 -9.31 15.07 5.77
C TYR A 111 -9.89 14.54 4.46
N VAL A 112 -11.20 14.32 4.44
CA VAL A 112 -11.94 14.14 3.19
C VAL A 112 -11.69 15.34 2.27
N GLY A 113 -11.33 15.06 1.01
CA GLY A 113 -10.88 16.07 0.03
C GLY A 113 -9.36 16.22 -0.07
N ASP A 114 -8.59 15.76 0.91
CA ASP A 114 -7.14 15.73 0.77
C ASP A 114 -6.71 14.73 -0.31
N THR A 115 -5.64 15.06 -1.00
CA THR A 115 -5.04 14.21 -2.02
C THR A 115 -3.69 13.69 -1.54
N VAL A 116 -3.57 12.38 -1.39
CA VAL A 116 -2.37 11.73 -0.86
C VAL A 116 -1.60 10.97 -1.93
N HIS A 117 -0.32 10.79 -1.70
CA HIS A 117 0.57 9.89 -2.44
C HIS A 117 1.62 9.32 -1.49
N ALA A 118 2.26 8.24 -1.88
CA ALA A 118 3.35 7.64 -1.11
C ALA A 118 4.69 7.78 -1.85
N VAL A 119 5.74 8.07 -1.08
CA VAL A 119 7.14 7.94 -1.49
C VAL A 119 7.69 6.70 -0.81
N VAL A 120 8.17 5.75 -1.59
CA VAL A 120 8.67 4.45 -1.15
C VAL A 120 10.17 4.42 -1.30
N GLU A 121 10.88 4.08 -0.24
CA GLU A 121 12.32 3.87 -0.21
C GLU A 121 12.62 2.46 0.29
N THR A 122 13.41 1.69 -0.43
CA THR A 122 13.92 0.40 0.03
C THR A 122 15.07 0.65 1.01
N THR A 123 14.93 0.26 2.28
CA THR A 123 15.90 0.53 3.34
C THR A 123 16.73 -0.68 3.74
N ASP A 124 16.21 -1.90 3.54
CA ASP A 124 16.93 -3.15 3.75
C ASP A 124 16.46 -4.22 2.77
N CYS A 125 17.38 -5.04 2.32
CA CYS A 125 17.09 -6.17 1.45
C CYS A 125 18.10 -7.28 1.73
N ARG A 126 17.62 -8.44 2.18
CA ARG A 126 18.47 -9.58 2.51
C ARG A 126 17.81 -10.92 2.21
N PRO A 127 18.59 -11.96 1.92
CA PRO A 127 18.05 -13.32 1.82
C PRO A 127 17.32 -13.73 3.10
N SER A 128 16.27 -14.54 2.96
CA SER A 128 15.62 -15.18 4.10
C SER A 128 16.32 -16.51 4.47
N SER A 129 15.93 -17.10 5.60
CA SER A 129 16.42 -18.43 5.99
C SER A 129 15.97 -19.55 5.06
N LYS A 130 14.92 -19.33 4.25
CA LYS A 130 14.46 -20.29 3.25
C LYS A 130 14.93 -19.85 1.86
N PRO A 131 15.44 -20.78 1.03
CA PRO A 131 15.96 -20.45 -0.30
C PRO A 131 14.86 -19.83 -1.19
N GLY A 132 15.27 -19.11 -2.22
CA GLY A 132 14.39 -18.49 -3.20
C GLY A 132 13.51 -17.37 -2.63
N ARG A 133 13.84 -16.79 -1.47
CA ARG A 133 13.06 -15.73 -0.80
C ARG A 133 13.97 -14.71 -0.15
N GLY A 134 13.52 -13.47 -0.11
CA GLY A 134 14.19 -12.41 0.62
C GLY A 134 13.25 -11.65 1.54
N VAL A 135 13.82 -11.00 2.53
CA VAL A 135 13.13 -10.06 3.42
C VAL A 135 13.51 -8.66 2.99
N VAL A 136 12.51 -7.87 2.65
CA VAL A 136 12.67 -6.49 2.21
C VAL A 136 11.97 -5.56 3.18
N THR A 137 12.68 -4.54 3.65
CA THR A 137 12.14 -3.46 4.45
C THR A 137 12.09 -2.20 3.59
N SER A 138 10.98 -1.50 3.65
CA SER A 138 10.85 -0.20 3.00
C SER A 138 10.46 0.86 4.02
N ARG A 139 10.83 2.11 3.77
CA ARG A 139 10.26 3.28 4.41
C ARG A 139 9.25 3.90 3.46
N ILE A 140 8.01 4.07 3.89
CA ILE A 140 6.95 4.63 3.07
C ILE A 140 6.44 5.90 3.75
N THR A 141 6.66 7.03 3.09
CA THR A 141 6.24 8.35 3.54
C THR A 141 5.02 8.79 2.76
N VAL A 142 3.90 8.92 3.43
CA VAL A 142 2.64 9.42 2.85
C VAL A 142 2.61 10.93 2.99
N ARG A 143 2.37 11.61 1.86
CA ARG A 143 2.28 13.07 1.78
C ARG A 143 0.92 13.50 1.25
N ASN A 144 0.46 14.66 1.73
CA ASN A 144 -0.74 15.29 1.23
C ASN A 144 -0.45 16.20 0.00
N GLN A 145 -1.46 16.94 -0.47
CA GLN A 145 -1.34 17.86 -1.61
C GLN A 145 -0.43 19.08 -1.34
N ARG A 146 -0.16 19.39 -0.08
CA ARG A 146 0.76 20.45 0.35
C ARG A 146 2.19 19.97 0.57
N ASP A 147 2.46 18.70 0.21
CA ASP A 147 3.74 18.00 0.40
C ASP A 147 4.14 17.82 1.88
N GLU A 148 3.17 17.88 2.80
CA GLU A 148 3.35 17.62 4.22
C GLU A 148 3.32 16.11 4.47
N ASN A 149 4.23 15.63 5.33
CA ASN A 149 4.22 14.23 5.77
C ASN A 149 3.05 14.03 6.74
N VAL A 150 2.10 13.17 6.38
CA VAL A 150 0.92 12.88 7.20
C VAL A 150 1.02 11.52 7.91
N LEU A 151 1.75 10.59 7.33
CA LEU A 151 1.96 9.25 7.90
C LEU A 151 3.26 8.65 7.36
N VAL A 152 3.99 7.94 8.22
CA VAL A 152 5.16 7.14 7.81
C VAL A 152 4.97 5.73 8.34
N TYR A 153 5.26 4.73 7.50
CA TYR A 153 5.29 3.34 7.93
C TYR A 153 6.45 2.58 7.31
N THR A 154 6.91 1.55 8.02
CA THR A 154 8.08 0.73 7.65
C THR A 154 7.68 -0.74 7.57
N PRO A 155 7.08 -1.17 6.44
CA PRO A 155 6.69 -2.56 6.27
C PRO A 155 7.91 -3.44 6.03
N VAL A 156 7.88 -4.63 6.64
CA VAL A 156 8.81 -5.73 6.39
C VAL A 156 8.05 -6.82 5.65
N ARG A 157 8.51 -7.19 4.47
CA ARG A 157 7.82 -8.14 3.58
C ARG A 157 8.72 -9.31 3.20
N LEU A 158 8.13 -10.47 3.06
CA LEU A 158 8.76 -11.62 2.43
C LEU A 158 8.43 -11.58 0.92
N ILE A 159 9.46 -11.58 0.08
CA ILE A 159 9.35 -11.44 -1.37
C ILE A 159 9.98 -12.65 -2.04
N ARG A 160 9.42 -13.07 -3.18
CA ARG A 160 10.02 -14.11 -4.03
C ARG A 160 11.39 -13.70 -4.54
N GLY A 161 12.31 -14.67 -4.59
CA GLY A 161 13.53 -14.60 -5.37
C GLY A 161 13.35 -15.17 -6.76
N ARG A 162 14.39 -15.08 -7.57
CA ARG A 162 14.42 -15.63 -8.95
C ARG A 162 14.24 -17.14 -8.95
N ASP A 163 14.84 -17.81 -7.95
CA ASP A 163 14.81 -19.28 -7.82
C ASP A 163 13.72 -19.74 -6.83
N TYR A 164 12.60 -19.02 -6.76
CA TYR A 164 11.51 -19.37 -5.86
C TYR A 164 10.74 -20.58 -6.39
N GLU A 165 10.73 -21.64 -5.59
CA GLU A 165 9.88 -22.80 -5.79
C GLU A 165 8.70 -22.74 -4.80
N ALA A 166 7.48 -22.87 -5.32
CA ALA A 166 6.29 -22.99 -4.48
C ALA A 166 6.35 -24.32 -3.70
N PRO A 167 5.96 -24.34 -2.41
CA PRO A 167 5.81 -25.60 -1.69
C PRO A 167 4.89 -26.54 -2.46
N ALA A 168 5.26 -27.82 -2.53
CA ALA A 168 4.36 -28.84 -3.03
C ALA A 168 3.07 -28.83 -2.19
N SER A 169 1.92 -28.75 -2.85
CA SER A 169 0.58 -28.74 -2.25
C SER A 169 0.21 -30.12 -1.68
#